data_7237cb175d0501a0fb1bc3930bd368a9
#
_entry.id   7237cb175d0501a0fb1bc3930bd368a9
#
_cell.length_a   1.000
_cell.length_b   1.000
_cell.length_c   1.000
_cell.angle_alpha   90.00
_cell.angle_beta   90.00
_cell.angle_gamma   90.00
#
_symmetry.space_group_name_H-M   'P 1'
#
loop_
_entity.id
_entity.type
_entity.pdbx_description
1 polymer ?
#
loop_
_entity_poly.entity_id
_entity_poly.type
_entity_poly.pdbx_seq_one_letter_code
_entity_poly.pdbx_strand_id
1 'polypeptide(L)'
;MSILTRNNRCKYLCIILFTLLSAGCKQSQSLPQQISPPISEFATGDLAFRLGRTLQSSLIASSADASMRYSHVGVILFRNDSCLVVHIEPKDDNLPDEIRCEPIVDFFSAQAAVSGCVMRHDALATAQQDRVAARAIELLNSRILFDHDYLLSDTEKMYCTELVESIFSSAGVSLSQGRRHTLPLVAEPLILPSDIAQNDALTTIWRFSYSDLRPAR
;
A
#
# COMPACT_ATOMS: atom_id res chain seq x y z
N MET A 1 -70.52 -22.14 -40.33
CA MET A 1 -70.34 -21.56 -38.98
C MET A 1 -68.84 -21.49 -38.72
N SER A 2 -68.38 -20.33 -38.84
CA SER A 2 -66.95 -19.95 -38.85
C SER A 2 -66.51 -19.58 -37.47
N ILE A 3 -65.31 -19.95 -37.00
CA ILE A 3 -64.55 -19.19 -36.02
C ILE A 3 -63.08 -19.60 -36.10
N LEU A 4 -62.26 -18.57 -36.27
CA LEU A 4 -60.87 -18.30 -35.73
C LEU A 4 -59.67 -18.88 -36.40
N THR A 5 -59.04 -17.97 -37.13
CA THR A 5 -57.59 -17.90 -37.28
C THR A 5 -57.14 -16.47 -37.01
N ARG A 6 -56.75 -16.21 -35.78
CA ARG A 6 -56.10 -14.94 -35.44
C ARG A 6 -55.28 -15.20 -34.18
N ASN A 7 -53.94 -15.34 -34.30
CA ASN A 7 -52.99 -15.04 -33.25
C ASN A 7 -51.59 -15.72 -33.38
N ASN A 8 -51.06 -15.87 -34.59
CA ASN A 8 -49.67 -16.38 -34.68
C ASN A 8 -48.61 -15.36 -35.17
N ARG A 9 -49.02 -14.13 -35.46
CA ARG A 9 -48.03 -13.10 -35.91
C ARG A 9 -47.38 -12.30 -34.78
N CYS A 10 -47.93 -12.32 -33.56
CA CYS A 10 -47.41 -11.57 -32.43
C CYS A 10 -46.33 -12.31 -31.65
N LYS A 11 -46.27 -13.66 -31.76
CA LYS A 11 -45.28 -14.47 -31.02
C LYS A 11 -43.87 -14.41 -31.64
N TYR A 12 -43.74 -14.17 -32.92
CA TYR A 12 -42.43 -14.12 -33.58
C TYR A 12 -41.77 -12.74 -33.50
N LEU A 13 -42.53 -11.69 -33.24
CA LEU A 13 -41.98 -10.34 -33.10
C LEU A 13 -41.29 -10.13 -31.74
N CYS A 14 -41.74 -10.83 -30.70
CA CYS A 14 -41.08 -10.75 -29.37
C CYS A 14 -39.80 -11.58 -29.27
N ILE A 15 -39.64 -12.62 -30.09
CA ILE A 15 -38.44 -13.48 -30.06
C ILE A 15 -37.25 -12.82 -30.79
N ILE A 16 -37.53 -12.02 -31.82
CA ILE A 16 -36.46 -11.32 -32.58
C ILE A 16 -35.90 -10.11 -31.82
N LEU A 17 -36.72 -9.52 -30.90
CA LEU A 17 -36.26 -8.35 -30.12
C LEU A 17 -35.40 -8.74 -28.90
N PHE A 18 -35.43 -10.03 -28.50
CA PHE A 18 -34.64 -10.49 -27.34
C PHE A 18 -33.23 -11.01 -27.70
N THR A 19 -32.96 -11.25 -28.97
CA THR A 19 -31.66 -11.76 -29.42
C THR A 19 -30.65 -10.67 -29.84
N LEU A 20 -31.04 -9.40 -29.85
CA LEU A 20 -30.18 -8.26 -30.21
C LEU A 20 -29.55 -7.53 -29.03
N LEU A 21 -29.83 -7.95 -27.79
CA LEU A 21 -29.31 -7.31 -26.55
C LEU A 21 -28.13 -8.05 -25.92
N SER A 22 -27.60 -9.10 -26.55
CA SER A 22 -26.44 -9.83 -26.02
C SER A 22 -25.11 -9.56 -26.76
N ALA A 23 -25.02 -8.50 -27.56
CA ALA A 23 -23.74 -7.93 -27.94
C ALA A 23 -23.21 -7.07 -26.79
N GLY A 24 -23.06 -7.69 -25.61
CA GLY A 24 -22.28 -7.13 -24.53
C GLY A 24 -20.86 -6.93 -25.05
N CYS A 25 -20.45 -5.67 -25.26
CA CYS A 25 -19.06 -5.32 -25.38
C CYS A 25 -18.31 -6.02 -24.25
N LYS A 26 -17.59 -7.09 -24.56
CA LYS A 26 -16.48 -7.53 -23.71
C LYS A 26 -15.51 -6.37 -23.70
N GLN A 27 -15.68 -5.48 -22.77
CA GLN A 27 -14.67 -4.48 -22.44
C GLN A 27 -13.44 -5.30 -22.08
N SER A 28 -12.49 -5.37 -22.98
CA SER A 28 -11.17 -5.93 -22.73
C SER A 28 -10.64 -5.15 -21.52
N GLN A 29 -10.71 -5.75 -20.33
CA GLN A 29 -10.02 -5.21 -19.16
C GLN A 29 -8.54 -5.34 -19.52
N SER A 30 -7.94 -4.25 -19.99
CA SER A 30 -6.51 -4.15 -20.10
C SER A 30 -5.94 -4.50 -18.72
N LEU A 31 -5.00 -5.45 -18.67
CA LEU A 31 -4.28 -5.74 -17.43
C LEU A 31 -3.77 -4.42 -16.87
N PRO A 32 -3.90 -4.19 -15.56
CA PRO A 32 -3.40 -2.98 -14.95
C PRO A 32 -1.91 -2.85 -15.31
N GLN A 33 -1.53 -1.69 -15.82
CA GLN A 33 -0.15 -1.42 -16.21
C GLN A 33 0.73 -1.60 -14.97
N GLN A 34 1.69 -2.51 -15.03
CA GLN A 34 2.64 -2.74 -13.94
C GLN A 34 3.76 -1.70 -14.03
N ILE A 35 4.08 -1.07 -12.91
CA ILE A 35 5.23 -0.19 -12.81
C ILE A 35 6.52 -1.01 -12.73
N SER A 36 7.64 -0.40 -13.17
CA SER A 36 8.99 -0.98 -13.06
C SER A 36 9.84 -0.06 -12.18
N PRO A 37 9.91 -0.31 -10.85
CA PRO A 37 10.76 0.48 -9.97
C PRO A 37 12.23 0.38 -10.38
N PRO A 38 13.01 1.46 -10.32
CA PRO A 38 14.45 1.44 -10.62
C PRO A 38 15.24 0.81 -9.45
N ILE A 39 15.15 -0.51 -9.29
CA ILE A 39 15.67 -1.26 -8.15
C ILE A 39 17.18 -0.99 -7.93
N SER A 40 17.93 -0.75 -9.01
CA SER A 40 19.37 -0.45 -8.92
C SER A 40 19.69 0.88 -8.22
N GLU A 41 18.72 1.77 -8.05
CA GLU A 41 18.88 3.05 -7.35
C GLU A 41 18.57 2.93 -5.86
N PHE A 42 17.95 1.82 -5.42
CA PHE A 42 17.52 1.61 -4.05
C PHE A 42 18.61 0.96 -3.20
N ALA A 43 18.52 1.15 -1.89
CA ALA A 43 19.42 0.57 -0.92
C ALA A 43 18.66 0.02 0.29
N THR A 44 19.27 -0.90 1.03
CA THR A 44 18.78 -1.32 2.33
C THR A 44 18.68 -0.11 3.27
N GLY A 45 17.51 0.03 3.93
CA GLY A 45 17.20 1.17 4.78
C GLY A 45 16.46 2.30 4.07
N ASP A 46 16.22 2.22 2.75
CA ASP A 46 15.29 3.12 2.09
C ASP A 46 13.87 2.85 2.59
N LEU A 47 13.03 3.87 2.59
CA LEU A 47 11.62 3.80 3.00
C LEU A 47 10.72 3.76 1.79
N ALA A 48 9.87 2.74 1.70
CA ALA A 48 8.86 2.60 0.66
C ALA A 48 7.51 3.10 1.20
N PHE A 49 6.95 4.15 0.61
CA PHE A 49 5.64 4.72 0.95
C PHE A 49 4.63 4.43 -0.15
N ARG A 50 3.38 4.12 0.23
CA ARG A 50 2.29 4.02 -0.74
C ARG A 50 1.00 4.66 -0.23
N LEU A 51 0.18 5.14 -1.15
CA LEU A 51 -1.25 5.36 -0.95
C LEU A 51 -1.97 4.08 -1.35
N GLY A 52 -2.56 3.38 -0.38
CA GLY A 52 -3.33 2.17 -0.62
C GLY A 52 -4.70 2.46 -1.25
N ARG A 53 -5.42 1.40 -1.64
CA ARG A 53 -6.70 1.49 -2.34
C ARG A 53 -7.92 1.34 -1.45
N THR A 54 -7.75 1.04 -0.17
CA THR A 54 -8.84 0.83 0.76
C THR A 54 -9.44 2.16 1.24
N LEU A 55 -10.67 2.11 1.76
CA LEU A 55 -11.28 3.27 2.41
C LEU A 55 -10.45 3.73 3.62
N GLN A 56 -9.94 2.78 4.42
CA GLN A 56 -9.05 3.06 5.54
C GLN A 56 -7.79 3.80 5.09
N SER A 57 -7.16 3.36 3.98
CA SER A 57 -6.02 4.07 3.38
C SER A 57 -6.35 5.51 3.02
N SER A 58 -7.54 5.75 2.47
CA SER A 58 -7.99 7.10 2.13
C SER A 58 -8.21 7.98 3.36
N LEU A 59 -8.73 7.41 4.45
CA LEU A 59 -8.94 8.11 5.72
C LEU A 59 -7.59 8.49 6.36
N ILE A 60 -6.65 7.57 6.45
CA ILE A 60 -5.30 7.83 6.96
C ILE A 60 -4.62 8.93 6.15
N ALA A 61 -4.64 8.83 4.82
CA ALA A 61 -4.02 9.83 3.95
C ALA A 61 -4.70 11.19 3.99
N SER A 62 -6.02 11.27 4.29
CA SER A 62 -6.75 12.54 4.43
C SER A 62 -6.56 13.20 5.79
N SER A 63 -6.09 12.45 6.79
CA SER A 63 -5.73 12.99 8.11
C SER A 63 -4.36 13.67 8.12
N ALA A 64 -3.62 13.52 7.02
CA ALA A 64 -2.30 14.09 6.81
C ALA A 64 -2.36 15.44 6.07
N ASP A 65 -1.24 16.16 6.05
CA ASP A 65 -1.05 17.32 5.18
C ASP A 65 -1.24 16.92 3.71
N ALA A 66 -1.97 17.75 2.95
CA ALA A 66 -2.34 17.47 1.57
C ALA A 66 -1.16 17.24 0.60
N SER A 67 0.04 17.67 0.97
CA SER A 67 1.26 17.56 0.15
C SER A 67 1.87 16.15 0.13
N MET A 68 1.62 15.32 1.17
CA MET A 68 2.21 13.98 1.34
C MET A 68 1.17 12.94 1.74
N ARG A 69 0.39 12.51 0.76
CA ARG A 69 -0.75 11.59 0.97
C ARG A 69 -0.34 10.13 0.90
N TYR A 70 0.28 9.63 1.95
CA TYR A 70 0.60 8.21 2.11
C TYR A 70 -0.25 7.60 3.23
N SER A 71 -0.61 6.33 3.06
CA SER A 71 -1.36 5.57 4.05
C SER A 71 -0.58 4.39 4.61
N HIS A 72 0.58 4.09 4.04
CA HIS A 72 1.38 2.93 4.41
C HIS A 72 2.86 3.17 4.14
N VAL A 73 3.72 2.52 4.94
CA VAL A 73 5.17 2.60 4.84
C VAL A 73 5.82 1.27 5.25
N GLY A 74 6.95 0.96 4.61
CA GLY A 74 7.82 -0.17 4.95
C GLY A 74 9.28 0.18 4.72
N VAL A 75 10.19 -0.70 5.14
CA VAL A 75 11.64 -0.56 4.99
C VAL A 75 12.14 -1.48 3.88
N ILE A 76 12.93 -0.96 2.94
CA ILE A 76 13.57 -1.76 1.90
C ILE A 76 14.73 -2.56 2.51
N LEU A 77 14.76 -3.84 2.20
CA LEU A 77 15.78 -4.80 2.58
C LEU A 77 16.24 -5.58 1.34
N PHE A 78 17.52 -5.50 1.02
CA PHE A 78 18.11 -6.38 0.00
C PHE A 78 18.51 -7.71 0.61
N ARG A 79 18.04 -8.81 0.01
CA ARG A 79 18.40 -10.17 0.41
C ARG A 79 18.53 -11.07 -0.83
N ASN A 80 19.69 -11.70 -1.03
CA ASN A 80 19.96 -12.55 -2.19
C ASN A 80 19.58 -11.87 -3.52
N ASP A 81 20.05 -10.65 -3.75
CA ASP A 81 19.79 -9.81 -4.93
C ASP A 81 18.31 -9.43 -5.13
N SER A 82 17.44 -9.75 -4.19
CA SER A 82 16.03 -9.37 -4.21
C SER A 82 15.79 -8.10 -3.41
N CYS A 83 15.11 -7.13 -4.01
CA CYS A 83 14.64 -5.91 -3.35
C CYS A 83 13.27 -6.19 -2.70
N LEU A 84 13.26 -6.26 -1.38
CA LEU A 84 12.11 -6.62 -0.57
C LEU A 84 11.68 -5.43 0.29
N VAL A 85 10.40 -5.40 0.69
CA VAL A 85 9.86 -4.42 1.64
C VAL A 85 9.41 -5.16 2.90
N VAL A 86 9.97 -4.78 4.05
CA VAL A 86 9.53 -5.24 5.37
C VAL A 86 8.48 -4.27 5.88
N HIS A 87 7.28 -4.76 6.12
CA HIS A 87 6.14 -3.94 6.56
C HIS A 87 5.12 -4.77 7.35
N ILE A 88 4.14 -4.09 7.94
CA ILE A 88 3.00 -4.72 8.61
C ILE A 88 1.72 -3.99 8.24
N GLU A 89 0.69 -4.73 7.87
CA GLU A 89 -0.66 -4.21 7.58
C GLU A 89 -1.72 -5.26 7.93
N PRO A 90 -2.98 -4.83 8.21
CA PRO A 90 -4.08 -5.77 8.41
C PRO A 90 -4.25 -6.64 7.16
N LYS A 91 -4.52 -7.92 7.36
CA LYS A 91 -4.89 -8.83 6.29
C LYS A 91 -6.38 -9.07 6.28
N ASP A 92 -6.92 -9.19 5.07
CA ASP A 92 -8.21 -9.81 4.85
C ASP A 92 -8.03 -11.34 4.89
N ASP A 93 -9.01 -12.07 5.42
CA ASP A 93 -9.13 -13.52 5.33
C ASP A 93 -8.22 -14.42 6.20
N ASN A 94 -8.48 -14.51 7.48
CA ASN A 94 -8.03 -15.60 8.38
C ASN A 94 -6.51 -15.89 8.44
N LEU A 95 -5.68 -15.04 7.86
CA LEU A 95 -4.22 -15.09 8.00
C LEU A 95 -3.78 -14.19 9.15
N PRO A 96 -2.76 -14.57 9.92
CA PRO A 96 -2.24 -13.71 10.96
C PRO A 96 -1.74 -12.38 10.37
N ASP A 97 -2.07 -11.28 11.05
CA ASP A 97 -1.62 -9.91 10.74
C ASP A 97 -0.17 -9.71 11.19
N GLU A 98 0.74 -10.51 10.68
CA GLU A 98 2.15 -10.51 11.07
C GLU A 98 2.98 -9.56 10.19
N ILE A 99 4.20 -9.22 10.67
CA ILE A 99 5.19 -8.52 9.86
C ILE A 99 5.53 -9.39 8.63
N ARG A 100 5.54 -8.75 7.46
CA ARG A 100 5.78 -9.39 6.17
C ARG A 100 7.03 -8.85 5.50
N CYS A 101 7.55 -9.65 4.58
CA CYS A 101 8.60 -9.28 3.67
C CYS A 101 8.18 -9.70 2.26
N GLU A 102 7.90 -8.74 1.39
CA GLU A 102 7.42 -9.01 0.03
C GLU A 102 8.26 -8.28 -1.02
N PRO A 103 8.29 -8.76 -2.28
CA PRO A 103 8.96 -8.03 -3.36
C PRO A 103 8.41 -6.61 -3.52
N ILE A 104 9.30 -5.64 -3.77
CA ILE A 104 8.89 -4.24 -3.95
C ILE A 104 7.86 -4.05 -5.08
N VAL A 105 7.89 -4.92 -6.10
CA VAL A 105 6.93 -4.89 -7.20
C VAL A 105 5.51 -5.29 -6.76
N ASP A 106 5.40 -6.16 -5.76
CA ASP A 106 4.12 -6.56 -5.17
C ASP A 106 3.61 -5.49 -4.21
N PHE A 107 4.51 -4.92 -3.38
CA PHE A 107 4.20 -3.80 -2.51
C PHE A 107 3.64 -2.60 -3.27
N PHE A 108 4.17 -2.31 -4.46
CA PHE A 108 3.72 -1.23 -5.34
C PHE A 108 2.77 -1.67 -6.45
N SER A 109 2.25 -2.89 -6.41
CA SER A 109 1.35 -3.37 -7.46
C SER A 109 0.09 -2.50 -7.62
N ALA A 110 -0.50 -2.53 -8.83
CA ALA A 110 -1.73 -1.78 -9.11
C ALA A 110 -2.93 -2.22 -8.25
N GLN A 111 -2.88 -3.41 -7.64
CA GLN A 111 -3.86 -3.90 -6.69
C GLN A 111 -3.66 -3.29 -5.30
N ALA A 112 -2.41 -3.07 -4.89
CA ALA A 112 -2.06 -2.60 -3.55
C ALA A 112 -1.96 -1.07 -3.46
N ALA A 113 -1.54 -0.38 -4.52
CA ALA A 113 -1.21 1.03 -4.51
C ALA A 113 -1.99 1.86 -5.55
N VAL A 114 -2.26 3.10 -5.24
CA VAL A 114 -2.68 4.18 -6.18
C VAL A 114 -1.45 4.95 -6.64
N SER A 115 -0.55 5.24 -5.72
CA SER A 115 0.71 5.96 -5.92
C SER A 115 1.69 5.59 -4.82
N GLY A 116 2.95 5.95 -4.99
CA GLY A 116 3.96 5.73 -3.98
C GLY A 116 5.28 6.43 -4.30
N CYS A 117 6.21 6.28 -3.36
CA CYS A 117 7.58 6.74 -3.54
C CYS A 117 8.56 5.91 -2.72
N VAL A 118 9.83 6.05 -3.04
CA VAL A 118 10.94 5.60 -2.21
C VAL A 118 11.72 6.81 -1.75
N MET A 119 11.99 6.88 -0.45
CA MET A 119 12.77 7.95 0.16
C MET A 119 13.96 7.38 0.91
N ARG A 120 15.08 8.11 0.89
CA ARG A 120 16.34 7.75 1.56
C ARG A 120 16.65 8.74 2.66
N HIS A 121 17.15 8.25 3.80
CA HIS A 121 17.67 9.09 4.84
C HIS A 121 19.13 9.48 4.51
N ASP A 122 19.36 10.75 4.20
CA ASP A 122 20.62 11.25 3.62
C ASP A 122 21.84 11.09 4.52
N ALA A 123 21.63 11.10 5.84
CA ALA A 123 22.71 11.04 6.83
C ALA A 123 22.92 9.65 7.45
N LEU A 124 22.36 8.58 6.86
CA LEU A 124 22.48 7.24 7.42
C LEU A 124 23.83 6.63 7.08
N ALA A 125 24.74 6.55 8.07
CA ALA A 125 26.04 5.93 7.91
C ALA A 125 25.92 4.40 7.71
N THR A 126 26.89 3.76 7.07
CA THR A 126 26.88 2.31 6.80
C THR A 126 26.60 1.47 8.05
N ALA A 127 27.27 1.76 9.17
CA ALA A 127 27.03 1.05 10.43
C ALA A 127 25.60 1.24 10.98
N GLN A 128 24.91 2.31 10.62
CA GLN A 128 23.51 2.51 10.95
C GLN A 128 22.60 1.71 10.00
N GLN A 129 22.93 1.66 8.71
CA GLN A 129 22.22 0.79 7.75
C GLN A 129 22.29 -0.68 8.17
N ASP A 130 23.44 -1.15 8.65
CA ASP A 130 23.60 -2.51 9.16
C ASP A 130 22.68 -2.76 10.38
N ARG A 131 22.55 -1.80 11.30
CA ARG A 131 21.63 -1.91 12.44
C ARG A 131 20.16 -1.90 12.00
N VAL A 132 19.80 -1.03 11.05
CA VAL A 132 18.46 -1.00 10.44
C VAL A 132 18.12 -2.36 9.82
N ALA A 133 19.04 -2.93 9.03
CA ALA A 133 18.86 -4.24 8.41
C ALA A 133 18.71 -5.36 9.46
N ALA A 134 19.60 -5.39 10.45
CA ALA A 134 19.57 -6.39 11.52
C ALA A 134 18.25 -6.31 12.31
N ARG A 135 17.79 -5.11 12.67
CA ARG A 135 16.53 -4.93 13.39
C ARG A 135 15.32 -5.30 12.56
N ALA A 136 15.31 -4.96 11.26
CA ALA A 136 14.23 -5.38 10.35
C ALA A 136 14.11 -6.90 10.26
N ILE A 137 15.24 -7.63 10.19
CA ILE A 137 15.28 -9.09 10.18
C ILE A 137 14.83 -9.66 11.53
N GLU A 138 15.26 -9.09 12.65
CA GLU A 138 14.84 -9.50 13.98
C GLU A 138 13.31 -9.40 14.14
N LEU A 139 12.73 -8.26 13.78
CA LEU A 139 11.29 -8.04 13.86
C LEU A 139 10.51 -8.94 12.89
N LEU A 140 11.01 -9.16 11.69
CA LEU A 140 10.41 -10.10 10.73
C LEU A 140 10.32 -11.54 11.28
N ASN A 141 11.27 -11.94 12.13
CA ASN A 141 11.28 -13.26 12.78
C ASN A 141 10.55 -13.26 14.14
N SER A 142 9.98 -12.12 14.54
CA SER A 142 9.17 -12.01 15.77
C SER A 142 7.72 -12.45 15.50
N ARG A 143 6.92 -12.52 16.59
CA ARG A 143 5.48 -12.79 16.51
C ARG A 143 4.65 -11.53 16.73
N ILE A 144 5.20 -10.36 16.41
CA ILE A 144 4.49 -9.10 16.53
C ILE A 144 3.34 -9.08 15.53
N LEU A 145 2.14 -8.79 16.01
CA LEU A 145 0.92 -8.68 15.22
C LEU A 145 0.60 -7.22 14.89
N PHE A 146 -0.27 -7.01 13.92
CA PHE A 146 -0.76 -5.67 13.59
C PHE A 146 -1.59 -5.11 14.74
N ASP A 147 -1.33 -3.86 15.11
CA ASP A 147 -2.11 -3.15 16.12
C ASP A 147 -3.32 -2.47 15.46
N HIS A 148 -4.50 -3.05 15.65
CA HIS A 148 -5.78 -2.51 15.17
C HIS A 148 -6.29 -1.33 16.01
N ASP A 149 -5.77 -1.16 17.22
CA ASP A 149 -6.18 -0.09 18.15
C ASP A 149 -5.29 1.16 18.01
N TYR A 150 -4.16 1.03 17.29
CA TYR A 150 -3.17 2.09 17.07
C TYR A 150 -2.62 2.70 18.36
N LEU A 151 -2.25 1.86 19.32
CA LEU A 151 -1.76 2.25 20.65
C LEU A 151 -0.23 2.20 20.69
N LEU A 152 0.43 3.35 20.73
CA LEU A 152 1.88 3.44 20.92
C LEU A 152 2.36 2.86 22.26
N SER A 153 1.47 2.65 23.20
CA SER A 153 1.74 2.02 24.49
C SER A 153 1.73 0.48 24.46
N ASP A 154 1.18 -0.15 23.40
CA ASP A 154 1.21 -1.61 23.23
C ASP A 154 2.61 -2.03 22.74
N THR A 155 3.23 -2.97 23.42
CA THR A 155 4.57 -3.48 23.08
C THR A 155 4.56 -4.83 22.36
N GLU A 156 3.40 -5.47 22.24
CA GLU A 156 3.22 -6.78 21.62
C GLU A 156 2.69 -6.68 20.19
N LYS A 157 2.17 -5.50 19.82
CA LYS A 157 1.65 -5.20 18.49
C LYS A 157 2.27 -3.93 17.96
N MET A 158 2.22 -3.78 16.65
CA MET A 158 2.70 -2.57 15.95
C MET A 158 1.84 -2.29 14.72
N TYR A 159 1.69 -1.02 14.37
CA TYR A 159 1.23 -0.61 13.05
C TYR A 159 2.43 -0.13 12.20
N CYS A 160 2.22 0.15 10.92
CA CYS A 160 3.31 0.30 9.94
C CYS A 160 4.36 1.36 10.31
N THR A 161 3.95 2.51 10.86
CA THR A 161 4.87 3.59 11.22
C THR A 161 5.63 3.30 12.51
N GLU A 162 5.04 2.57 13.47
CA GLU A 162 5.76 2.09 14.65
C GLU A 162 6.85 1.10 14.27
N LEU A 163 6.54 0.18 13.35
CA LEU A 163 7.51 -0.79 12.87
C LEU A 163 8.73 -0.08 12.30
N VAL A 164 8.55 0.88 11.38
CA VAL A 164 9.68 1.58 10.77
C VAL A 164 10.39 2.50 11.76
N GLU A 165 9.67 3.16 12.68
CA GLU A 165 10.27 3.96 13.75
C GLU A 165 11.11 3.08 14.69
N SER A 166 10.61 1.89 15.08
CA SER A 166 11.35 0.91 15.90
C SER A 166 12.63 0.44 15.19
N ILE A 167 12.55 0.17 13.89
CA ILE A 167 13.72 -0.25 13.09
C ILE A 167 14.79 0.84 13.11
N PHE A 168 14.45 2.10 12.83
CA PHE A 168 15.38 3.20 12.76
C PHE A 168 15.89 3.68 14.12
N SER A 169 15.05 3.58 15.16
CA SER A 169 15.45 3.88 16.55
C SER A 169 16.61 2.99 17.02
N SER A 170 16.71 1.74 16.53
CA SER A 170 17.86 0.86 16.80
C SER A 170 19.19 1.43 16.27
N ALA A 171 19.12 2.28 15.27
CA ALA A 171 20.27 3.00 14.70
C ALA A 171 20.47 4.41 15.29
N GLY A 172 19.65 4.80 16.30
CA GLY A 172 19.67 6.12 16.90
C GLY A 172 19.02 7.21 16.06
N VAL A 173 18.13 6.84 15.13
CA VAL A 173 17.43 7.76 14.23
C VAL A 173 15.94 7.78 14.59
N SER A 174 15.34 8.96 14.80
CA SER A 174 13.92 9.17 14.92
C SER A 174 13.36 9.68 13.59
N LEU A 175 12.55 8.88 12.94
CA LEU A 175 11.96 9.23 11.65
C LEU A 175 10.84 10.26 11.81
N SER A 176 9.96 10.06 12.79
CA SER A 176 8.84 10.97 13.05
C SER A 176 9.27 12.30 13.69
N GLN A 177 10.48 12.37 14.28
CA GLN A 177 10.98 13.54 15.00
C GLN A 177 10.00 14.04 16.09
N GLY A 178 9.28 13.09 16.72
CA GLY A 178 8.28 13.39 17.74
C GLY A 178 6.92 13.87 17.22
N ARG A 179 6.71 13.94 15.90
CA ARG A 179 5.39 14.28 15.33
C ARG A 179 4.35 13.22 15.71
N ARG A 180 3.17 13.68 16.08
CA ARG A 180 2.03 12.83 16.49
C ARG A 180 0.73 13.52 16.11
N HIS A 181 -0.30 12.73 15.80
CA HIS A 181 -1.64 13.20 15.50
C HIS A 181 -2.67 12.55 16.42
N THR A 182 -3.60 13.35 16.91
CA THR A 182 -4.80 12.83 17.59
C THR A 182 -5.91 12.70 16.57
N LEU A 183 -6.39 11.49 16.37
CA LEU A 183 -7.52 11.22 15.46
C LEU A 183 -8.79 10.91 16.26
N PRO A 184 -9.97 11.26 15.72
CA PRO A 184 -11.23 10.81 16.32
C PRO A 184 -11.27 9.27 16.42
N LEU A 185 -11.75 8.76 17.56
CA LEU A 185 -11.90 7.33 17.84
C LEU A 185 -10.59 6.54 18.06
N VAL A 186 -9.44 7.20 18.06
CA VAL A 186 -8.16 6.60 18.47
C VAL A 186 -7.80 7.12 19.86
N ALA A 187 -7.45 6.20 20.76
CA ALA A 187 -7.28 6.54 22.18
C ALA A 187 -5.99 7.32 22.47
N GLU A 188 -4.94 7.10 21.67
CA GLU A 188 -3.64 7.74 21.83
C GLU A 188 -3.23 8.51 20.56
N PRO A 189 -2.39 9.56 20.69
CA PRO A 189 -1.79 10.19 19.52
C PRO A 189 -0.91 9.19 18.77
N LEU A 190 -1.08 9.08 17.46
CA LEU A 190 -0.36 8.14 16.59
C LEU A 190 0.59 8.83 15.61
N ILE A 191 1.52 8.07 15.06
CA ILE A 191 2.39 8.52 13.97
C ILE A 191 1.69 8.22 12.65
N LEU A 192 1.58 9.19 11.75
CA LEU A 192 1.11 8.98 10.38
C LEU A 192 2.29 8.73 9.43
N PRO A 193 2.11 8.04 8.30
CA PRO A 193 3.14 7.91 7.27
C PRO A 193 3.67 9.25 6.77
N SER A 194 2.80 10.28 6.73
CA SER A 194 3.19 11.66 6.40
C SER A 194 4.16 12.29 7.40
N ASP A 195 4.07 11.94 8.70
CA ASP A 195 4.99 12.47 9.71
C ASP A 195 6.42 12.02 9.47
N ILE A 196 6.56 10.78 9.01
CA ILE A 196 7.85 10.23 8.60
C ILE A 196 8.29 10.87 7.29
N ALA A 197 7.42 10.95 6.28
CA ALA A 197 7.74 11.50 4.97
C ALA A 197 8.11 13.00 4.99
N GLN A 198 7.69 13.74 6.02
CA GLN A 198 8.04 15.15 6.27
C GLN A 198 9.37 15.35 6.99
N ASN A 199 10.12 14.29 7.27
CA ASN A 199 11.45 14.42 7.85
C ASN A 199 12.41 15.04 6.83
N ASP A 200 13.00 16.19 7.16
CA ASP A 200 13.88 16.96 6.29
C ASP A 200 15.18 16.20 5.90
N ALA A 201 15.52 15.14 6.64
CA ALA A 201 16.64 14.26 6.32
C ALA A 201 16.28 13.18 5.28
N LEU A 202 15.02 13.14 4.78
CA LEU A 202 14.59 12.20 3.78
C LEU A 202 14.54 12.85 2.39
N THR A 203 15.30 12.31 1.46
CA THR A 203 15.25 12.69 0.04
C THR A 203 14.47 11.67 -0.78
N THR A 204 13.58 12.14 -1.66
CA THR A 204 12.84 11.25 -2.58
C THR A 204 13.80 10.75 -3.67
N ILE A 205 13.95 9.41 -3.74
CA ILE A 205 14.73 8.73 -4.78
C ILE A 205 13.86 8.45 -6.01
N TRP A 206 12.62 8.03 -5.78
CA TRP A 206 11.70 7.67 -6.86
C TRP A 206 10.26 7.86 -6.44
N ARG A 207 9.39 8.16 -7.41
CA ARG A 207 7.93 8.26 -7.21
C ARG A 207 7.15 7.82 -8.44
N PHE A 208 5.92 7.38 -8.21
CA PHE A 208 4.98 7.03 -9.26
C PHE A 208 3.54 7.34 -8.87
N SER A 209 2.67 7.43 -9.90
CA SER A 209 1.22 7.40 -9.73
C SER A 209 0.62 6.59 -10.88
N TYR A 210 -0.30 5.68 -10.56
CA TYR A 210 -1.04 4.93 -11.57
C TYR A 210 -1.99 5.82 -12.39
N SER A 211 -2.38 6.99 -11.89
CA SER A 211 -3.15 7.96 -12.66
C SER A 211 -2.36 8.59 -13.81
N ASP A 212 -1.03 8.60 -13.71
CA ASP A 212 -0.14 9.23 -14.70
C ASP A 212 0.26 8.25 -15.81
N LEU A 213 -0.01 6.95 -15.62
CA LEU A 213 0.22 5.93 -16.60
C LEU A 213 -0.90 5.97 -17.66
N ARG A 214 -0.55 6.25 -18.90
CA ARG A 214 -1.52 6.18 -20.00
C ARG A 214 -1.96 4.72 -20.18
N PRO A 215 -3.26 4.47 -20.46
CA PRO A 215 -3.68 3.12 -20.84
C PRO A 215 -2.87 2.67 -22.06
N ALA A 216 -2.38 1.42 -22.02
CA ALA A 216 -1.72 0.82 -23.18
C ALA A 216 -2.70 0.87 -24.36
N ARG A 217 -2.27 1.47 -25.49
CA ARG A 217 -3.05 1.57 -26.72
C ARG A 217 -3.11 0.23 -27.43
#